data_9e07de7d2ff264018b20a79640f29cea
#
_entry.id   9e07de7d2ff264018b20a79640f29cea
#
_cell.length_a   1.000
_cell.length_b   1.000
_cell.length_c   1.000
_cell.angle_alpha   90.00
_cell.angle_beta   90.00
_cell.angle_gamma   90.00
#
_symmetry.space_group_name_H-M   'P 1'
#
loop_
_entity.id
_entity.type
_entity.pdbx_description
1 polymer ?
#
loop_
_entity_poly.entity_id
_entity_poly.type
_entity_poly.pdbx_seq_one_letter_code
_entity_poly.pdbx_strand_id
1 'polypeptide(L)'
;FSIRAKIFLCFLVPILFLILVGVFSYKKAAAGMYDTFRDSNEQTINMANQYLDVSNSFIEAEALKYAFQSDLGKYMIGLYETDAVQRKTVINSVGSSIRASQAGNDFISNIHIVTEEDVQMLSTKAGGTVMGIYKDYKNEMLGYSDNGKKIPEWVDYHNTLDDTLGLKQSDYIMAYQTTPQSGKGFIVIDVKASAIQQFLDSLDMGDGSIIGFVTQSGREIISEKLPDGQESTRADGETVFYGQDFFNNLEDQQTTKEVSINGKSYLFFYSRMERTNAAVCALVPMEIVNGQADDIRNVTIAVVLIACVVAVLIGIIISTGIQKNMKRISGRLEEVAEGNLTTKVSVKGHDEFNNLAVVANHMINNNKKLVQKVSGATDTLESSAQEVRQASNVMKDYSVNIIQAIDEINDGITKQSEHAEECVRKTDTLSEEIQNVSSIAGQVEGLVSEAENMISHGMQMVQTLGERATKTTDVTIKVETSI
;
A
#
# COMPACT_ATOMS: atom_id res chain seq x y z
N PHE A 1 55.39 6.67 25.99
CA PHE A 1 54.56 6.96 24.76
C PHE A 1 55.09 8.23 24.14
N SER A 2 55.47 8.18 22.84
CA SER A 2 55.88 9.35 22.09
C SER A 2 54.70 10.32 21.91
N ILE A 3 54.97 11.62 21.77
CA ILE A 3 53.94 12.64 21.47
C ILE A 3 53.06 12.20 20.27
N ARG A 4 53.69 11.52 19.32
CA ARG A 4 53.05 10.92 18.17
C ARG A 4 51.94 9.91 18.56
N ALA A 5 52.24 9.02 19.50
CA ALA A 5 51.30 8.00 19.98
C ALA A 5 50.15 8.63 20.80
N LYS A 6 50.44 9.67 21.58
CA LYS A 6 49.42 10.39 22.35
C LYS A 6 48.42 11.13 21.43
N ILE A 7 48.95 11.82 20.41
CA ILE A 7 48.10 12.49 19.42
C ILE A 7 47.26 11.50 18.62
N PHE A 8 47.89 10.36 18.22
CA PHE A 8 47.13 9.28 17.53
C PHE A 8 46.01 8.72 18.40
N LEU A 9 46.27 8.53 19.71
CA LEU A 9 45.27 8.04 20.65
C LEU A 9 44.11 9.02 20.83
N CYS A 10 44.40 10.34 20.84
CA CYS A 10 43.35 11.38 20.90
C CYS A 10 42.42 11.40 19.68
N PHE A 11 42.90 11.01 18.48
CA PHE A 11 42.09 10.89 17.29
C PHE A 11 41.34 9.53 17.20
N LEU A 12 41.88 8.49 17.87
CA LEU A 12 41.26 7.16 17.85
C LEU A 12 39.91 7.14 18.59
N VAL A 13 39.78 7.90 19.69
CA VAL A 13 38.54 7.97 20.48
C VAL A 13 37.38 8.58 19.69
N PRO A 14 37.52 9.75 19.03
CA PRO A 14 36.48 10.29 18.16
C PRO A 14 36.13 9.38 16.98
N ILE A 15 37.12 8.70 16.38
CA ILE A 15 36.91 7.74 15.31
C ILE A 15 36.07 6.57 15.80
N LEU A 16 36.38 5.99 16.93
CA LEU A 16 35.62 4.91 17.53
C LEU A 16 34.17 5.34 17.82
N PHE A 17 34.03 6.55 18.35
CA PHE A 17 32.71 7.13 18.62
C PHE A 17 31.89 7.35 17.32
N LEU A 18 32.53 7.86 16.27
CA LEU A 18 31.88 8.01 14.95
C LEU A 18 31.41 6.67 14.38
N ILE A 19 32.22 5.63 14.49
CA ILE A 19 31.88 4.28 14.06
C ILE A 19 30.66 3.76 14.86
N LEU A 20 30.68 3.91 16.19
CA LEU A 20 29.60 3.49 17.07
C LEU A 20 28.28 4.24 16.73
N VAL A 21 28.35 5.55 16.54
CA VAL A 21 27.19 6.37 16.16
C VAL A 21 26.68 5.96 14.78
N GLY A 22 27.57 5.72 13.81
CA GLY A 22 27.19 5.26 12.48
C GLY A 22 26.47 3.91 12.52
N VAL A 23 27.00 2.93 13.23
CA VAL A 23 26.38 1.61 13.39
C VAL A 23 25.03 1.69 14.12
N PHE A 24 24.97 2.48 15.19
CA PHE A 24 23.73 2.65 15.95
C PHE A 24 22.66 3.36 15.13
N SER A 25 23.02 4.45 14.44
CA SER A 25 22.09 5.19 13.56
C SER A 25 21.57 4.32 12.44
N TYR A 26 22.47 3.54 11.79
CA TYR A 26 22.03 2.60 10.75
C TYR A 26 21.05 1.57 11.29
N LYS A 27 21.39 0.89 12.43
CA LYS A 27 20.50 -0.10 13.02
C LYS A 27 19.13 0.48 13.39
N LYS A 28 19.12 1.70 13.93
CA LYS A 28 17.87 2.38 14.31
C LYS A 28 17.05 2.77 13.08
N ALA A 29 17.70 3.28 12.03
CA ALA A 29 17.04 3.63 10.77
C ALA A 29 16.50 2.38 10.06
N ALA A 30 17.29 1.32 9.96
CA ALA A 30 16.87 0.05 9.34
C ALA A 30 15.67 -0.56 10.08
N ALA A 31 15.69 -0.58 11.41
CA ALA A 31 14.55 -1.06 12.21
C ALA A 31 13.30 -0.19 12.00
N GLY A 32 13.44 1.14 11.99
CA GLY A 32 12.31 2.03 11.75
C GLY A 32 11.74 1.91 10.34
N MET A 33 12.59 1.68 9.33
CA MET A 33 12.13 1.42 7.95
C MET A 33 11.41 0.08 7.85
N TYR A 34 11.94 -0.96 8.48
CA TYR A 34 11.28 -2.27 8.56
C TYR A 34 9.88 -2.15 9.16
N ASP A 35 9.76 -1.51 10.32
CA ASP A 35 8.47 -1.33 10.99
C ASP A 35 7.50 -0.52 10.12
N THR A 36 7.96 0.59 9.53
CA THR A 36 7.13 1.42 8.64
C THR A 36 6.68 0.64 7.41
N PHE A 37 7.57 -0.12 6.79
CA PHE A 37 7.27 -0.94 5.63
C PHE A 37 6.25 -2.03 5.96
N ARG A 38 6.48 -2.75 7.07
CA ARG A 38 5.55 -3.76 7.57
C ARG A 38 4.17 -3.18 7.81
N ASP A 39 4.09 -2.10 8.58
CA ASP A 39 2.82 -1.47 8.96
C ASP A 39 2.08 -0.92 7.73
N SER A 40 2.79 -0.34 6.76
CA SER A 40 2.21 0.14 5.50
C SER A 40 1.62 -1.00 4.67
N ASN A 41 2.35 -2.10 4.52
CA ASN A 41 1.88 -3.25 3.75
C ASN A 41 0.74 -3.99 4.47
N GLU A 42 0.79 -4.08 5.80
CA GLU A 42 -0.32 -4.61 6.59
C GLU A 42 -1.59 -3.78 6.39
N GLN A 43 -1.48 -2.46 6.42
CA GLN A 43 -2.61 -1.57 6.11
C GLN A 43 -3.11 -1.75 4.68
N THR A 44 -2.21 -1.93 3.71
CA THR A 44 -2.58 -2.17 2.32
C THR A 44 -3.42 -3.44 2.18
N ILE A 45 -2.98 -4.55 2.78
CA ILE A 45 -3.73 -5.82 2.75
C ILE A 45 -5.06 -5.70 3.49
N ASN A 46 -5.09 -5.01 4.62
CA ASN A 46 -6.34 -4.78 5.36
C ASN A 46 -7.34 -3.93 4.57
N MET A 47 -6.87 -2.86 3.92
CA MET A 47 -7.73 -2.05 3.05
C MET A 47 -8.20 -2.84 1.83
N ALA A 48 -7.34 -3.65 1.23
CA ALA A 48 -7.70 -4.54 0.14
C ALA A 48 -8.79 -5.53 0.55
N ASN A 49 -8.63 -6.15 1.72
CA ASN A 49 -9.62 -7.04 2.29
C ASN A 49 -10.97 -6.34 2.51
N GLN A 50 -10.96 -5.16 3.14
CA GLN A 50 -12.18 -4.38 3.37
C GLN A 50 -12.86 -3.96 2.06
N TYR A 51 -12.09 -3.53 1.07
CA TYR A 51 -12.63 -3.17 -0.23
C TYR A 51 -13.34 -4.34 -0.91
N LEU A 52 -12.74 -5.52 -0.91
CA LEU A 52 -13.33 -6.72 -1.47
C LEU A 52 -14.53 -7.21 -0.65
N ASP A 53 -14.49 -7.12 0.68
CA ASP A 53 -15.62 -7.46 1.55
C ASP A 53 -16.83 -6.54 1.31
N VAL A 54 -16.59 -5.25 1.12
CA VAL A 54 -17.62 -4.29 0.72
C VAL A 54 -18.16 -4.61 -0.67
N SER A 55 -17.30 -4.94 -1.64
CA SER A 55 -17.71 -5.35 -2.98
C SER A 55 -18.59 -6.61 -2.94
N ASN A 56 -18.25 -7.56 -2.09
CA ASN A 56 -19.06 -8.76 -1.84
C ASN A 56 -20.42 -8.40 -1.23
N SER A 57 -20.47 -7.43 -0.31
CA SER A 57 -21.74 -6.97 0.25
C SER A 57 -22.69 -6.36 -0.78
N PHE A 58 -22.16 -5.70 -1.81
CA PHE A 58 -22.97 -5.23 -2.95
C PHE A 58 -23.53 -6.38 -3.78
N ILE A 59 -22.76 -7.46 -3.95
CA ILE A 59 -23.22 -8.67 -4.64
C ILE A 59 -24.36 -9.33 -3.86
N GLU A 60 -24.22 -9.44 -2.53
CA GLU A 60 -25.30 -9.93 -1.66
C GLU A 60 -26.56 -9.07 -1.78
N ALA A 61 -26.41 -7.76 -1.69
CA ALA A 61 -27.52 -6.83 -1.81
C ALA A 61 -28.22 -6.92 -3.18
N GLU A 62 -27.45 -7.10 -4.24
CA GLU A 62 -27.98 -7.28 -5.60
C GLU A 62 -28.77 -8.60 -5.71
N ALA A 63 -28.27 -9.70 -5.17
CA ALA A 63 -28.99 -10.96 -5.13
C ALA A 63 -30.29 -10.87 -4.32
N LEU A 64 -30.25 -10.21 -3.16
CA LEU A 64 -31.41 -9.99 -2.30
C LEU A 64 -32.48 -9.15 -3.00
N LYS A 65 -32.09 -8.15 -3.81
CA LYS A 65 -33.04 -7.38 -4.65
C LYS A 65 -33.91 -8.31 -5.49
N TYR A 66 -33.33 -9.34 -6.11
CA TYR A 66 -34.09 -10.34 -6.88
C TYR A 66 -34.84 -11.31 -5.98
N ALA A 67 -34.26 -11.72 -4.85
CA ALA A 67 -34.90 -12.64 -3.91
C ALA A 67 -36.20 -12.11 -3.33
N PHE A 68 -36.31 -10.81 -3.15
CA PHE A 68 -37.53 -10.13 -2.67
C PHE A 68 -38.48 -9.67 -3.76
N GLN A 69 -38.17 -9.90 -5.03
CA GLN A 69 -39.06 -9.50 -6.15
C GLN A 69 -40.21 -10.49 -6.27
N SER A 70 -41.42 -10.06 -5.89
CA SER A 70 -42.61 -10.93 -5.82
C SER A 70 -42.95 -11.62 -7.17
N ASP A 71 -42.89 -10.89 -8.28
CA ASP A 71 -43.25 -11.47 -9.59
C ASP A 71 -42.17 -12.47 -10.07
N LEU A 72 -40.90 -12.22 -9.75
CA LEU A 72 -39.86 -13.18 -9.99
C LEU A 72 -40.05 -14.44 -9.15
N GLY A 73 -40.37 -14.29 -7.86
CA GLY A 73 -40.65 -15.45 -6.99
C GLY A 73 -41.82 -16.31 -7.52
N LYS A 74 -42.88 -15.69 -7.99
CA LYS A 74 -44.01 -16.42 -8.63
C LYS A 74 -43.61 -17.09 -9.94
N TYR A 75 -42.81 -16.43 -10.76
CA TYR A 75 -42.25 -17.00 -11.98
C TYR A 75 -41.40 -18.25 -11.68
N MET A 76 -40.49 -18.15 -10.71
CA MET A 76 -39.55 -19.22 -10.37
C MET A 76 -40.23 -20.53 -9.93
N ILE A 77 -41.43 -20.45 -9.37
CA ILE A 77 -42.23 -21.62 -8.96
C ILE A 77 -43.30 -22.01 -10.00
N GLY A 78 -43.24 -21.47 -11.21
CA GLY A 78 -44.12 -21.84 -12.31
C GLY A 78 -45.55 -21.26 -12.28
N LEU A 79 -45.83 -20.28 -11.41
CA LEU A 79 -47.19 -19.70 -11.32
C LEU A 79 -47.70 -19.03 -12.61
N TYR A 80 -46.76 -18.66 -13.49
CA TYR A 80 -47.07 -18.00 -14.79
C TYR A 80 -46.98 -18.96 -15.98
N GLU A 81 -46.88 -20.28 -15.78
CA GLU A 81 -46.78 -21.22 -16.91
C GLU A 81 -48.03 -21.22 -17.81
N THR A 82 -49.18 -20.96 -17.25
CA THR A 82 -50.47 -20.83 -18.01
C THR A 82 -50.73 -19.41 -18.54
N ASP A 83 -49.99 -18.41 -18.06
CA ASP A 83 -50.09 -17.01 -18.51
C ASP A 83 -48.83 -16.61 -19.32
N ALA A 84 -48.92 -16.84 -20.63
CA ALA A 84 -47.80 -16.58 -21.54
C ALA A 84 -47.41 -15.08 -21.61
N VAL A 85 -48.37 -14.16 -21.39
CA VAL A 85 -48.13 -12.71 -21.43
C VAL A 85 -47.35 -12.29 -20.20
N GLN A 86 -47.81 -12.70 -19.01
CA GLN A 86 -47.15 -12.38 -17.74
C GLN A 86 -45.80 -13.04 -17.67
N ARG A 87 -45.68 -14.31 -18.06
CA ARG A 87 -44.41 -15.01 -18.17
C ARG A 87 -43.39 -14.26 -19.02
N LYS A 88 -43.77 -13.87 -20.24
CA LYS A 88 -42.88 -13.12 -21.14
C LYS A 88 -42.50 -11.75 -20.58
N THR A 89 -43.44 -11.09 -19.91
CA THR A 89 -43.19 -9.80 -19.27
C THR A 89 -42.12 -9.93 -18.17
N VAL A 90 -42.26 -10.93 -17.32
CA VAL A 90 -41.29 -11.19 -16.24
C VAL A 90 -39.91 -11.57 -16.82
N ILE A 91 -39.87 -12.49 -17.81
CA ILE A 91 -38.62 -12.88 -18.48
C ILE A 91 -37.87 -11.67 -19.03
N ASN A 92 -38.60 -10.80 -19.77
CA ASN A 92 -38.01 -9.62 -20.38
C ASN A 92 -37.56 -8.58 -19.35
N SER A 93 -38.38 -8.29 -18.36
CA SER A 93 -38.09 -7.33 -17.30
C SER A 93 -36.89 -7.78 -16.45
N VAL A 94 -36.93 -9.01 -15.95
CA VAL A 94 -35.89 -9.57 -15.14
C VAL A 94 -34.60 -9.77 -15.96
N GLY A 95 -34.73 -10.33 -17.17
CA GLY A 95 -33.60 -10.50 -18.09
C GLY A 95 -32.91 -9.18 -18.44
N SER A 96 -33.66 -8.09 -18.58
CA SER A 96 -33.08 -6.75 -18.76
C SER A 96 -32.41 -6.23 -17.47
N SER A 97 -33.06 -6.48 -16.32
CA SER A 97 -32.55 -6.06 -15.01
C SER A 97 -31.23 -6.76 -14.67
N ILE A 98 -31.15 -8.10 -14.84
CA ILE A 98 -29.88 -8.83 -14.52
C ILE A 98 -28.77 -8.40 -15.47
N ARG A 99 -29.04 -8.14 -16.74
CA ARG A 99 -28.01 -7.61 -17.66
C ARG A 99 -27.55 -6.20 -17.28
N ALA A 100 -28.50 -5.35 -16.87
CA ALA A 100 -28.14 -4.01 -16.39
C ALA A 100 -27.30 -4.06 -15.12
N SER A 101 -27.64 -4.94 -14.18
CA SER A 101 -26.86 -5.14 -12.95
C SER A 101 -25.45 -5.68 -13.24
N GLN A 102 -25.33 -6.66 -14.14
CA GLN A 102 -24.04 -7.17 -14.61
C GLN A 102 -23.18 -6.07 -15.26
N ALA A 103 -23.79 -5.26 -16.13
CA ALA A 103 -23.08 -4.18 -16.81
C ALA A 103 -22.74 -3.01 -15.89
N GLY A 104 -23.49 -2.83 -14.81
CA GLY A 104 -23.30 -1.75 -13.83
C GLY A 104 -22.35 -2.06 -12.68
N ASN A 105 -21.88 -3.30 -12.56
CA ASN A 105 -20.97 -3.72 -11.50
C ASN A 105 -19.83 -4.60 -12.06
N ASP A 106 -18.64 -4.06 -12.06
CA ASP A 106 -17.45 -4.71 -12.62
C ASP A 106 -17.08 -6.02 -11.92
N PHE A 107 -17.53 -6.23 -10.67
CA PHE A 107 -17.29 -7.46 -9.92
C PHE A 107 -18.28 -8.59 -10.26
N ILE A 108 -19.33 -8.32 -11.03
CA ILE A 108 -20.28 -9.34 -11.44
C ILE A 108 -19.83 -9.97 -12.76
N SER A 109 -19.58 -11.28 -12.74
CA SER A 109 -19.34 -12.06 -13.96
C SER A 109 -20.65 -12.45 -14.61
N ASN A 110 -21.51 -13.18 -13.90
CA ASN A 110 -22.83 -13.57 -14.37
C ASN A 110 -23.85 -13.50 -13.23
N ILE A 111 -25.12 -13.46 -13.62
CA ILE A 111 -26.27 -13.59 -12.74
C ILE A 111 -27.14 -14.72 -13.28
N HIS A 112 -27.42 -15.70 -12.44
CA HIS A 112 -28.23 -16.86 -12.76
C HIS A 112 -29.44 -16.94 -11.84
N ILE A 113 -30.61 -17.18 -12.39
CA ILE A 113 -31.86 -17.41 -11.68
C ILE A 113 -32.28 -18.83 -11.99
N VAL A 114 -31.91 -19.74 -11.10
CA VAL A 114 -32.23 -21.17 -11.16
C VAL A 114 -33.68 -21.35 -10.70
N THR A 115 -34.51 -21.79 -11.58
CA THR A 115 -35.98 -21.95 -11.40
C THR A 115 -36.33 -23.40 -11.14
N GLU A 116 -37.55 -23.69 -10.72
CA GLU A 116 -38.04 -25.08 -10.64
C GLU A 116 -37.92 -25.83 -11.97
N GLU A 117 -38.05 -27.16 -11.93
CA GLU A 117 -37.73 -28.10 -13.01
C GLU A 117 -38.37 -27.76 -14.35
N ASP A 118 -39.65 -27.37 -14.32
CA ASP A 118 -40.43 -27.14 -15.52
C ASP A 118 -40.45 -25.65 -15.96
N VAL A 119 -39.67 -24.81 -15.28
CA VAL A 119 -39.61 -23.37 -15.56
C VAL A 119 -38.28 -23.00 -16.21
N GLN A 120 -38.29 -22.14 -17.19
CA GLN A 120 -37.09 -21.64 -17.84
C GLN A 120 -36.24 -20.83 -16.86
N MET A 121 -34.99 -21.21 -16.66
CA MET A 121 -34.03 -20.40 -15.91
C MET A 121 -33.66 -19.12 -16.69
N LEU A 122 -33.26 -18.09 -15.96
CA LEU A 122 -32.79 -16.84 -16.55
C LEU A 122 -31.29 -16.68 -16.22
N SER A 123 -30.52 -16.22 -17.18
CA SER A 123 -29.09 -15.99 -17.01
C SER A 123 -28.64 -14.81 -17.87
N THR A 124 -27.61 -14.12 -17.40
CA THR A 124 -26.88 -13.14 -18.20
C THR A 124 -25.97 -13.81 -19.24
N LYS A 125 -25.57 -15.06 -19.00
CA LYS A 125 -24.84 -15.86 -19.99
C LYS A 125 -25.75 -16.15 -21.18
N ALA A 126 -25.33 -15.79 -22.37
CA ALA A 126 -26.05 -16.12 -23.60
C ALA A 126 -26.08 -17.65 -23.79
N GLY A 127 -27.28 -18.20 -23.97
CA GLY A 127 -27.50 -19.64 -24.14
C GLY A 127 -28.92 -19.91 -24.57
N GLY A 128 -29.23 -21.18 -24.86
CA GLY A 128 -30.60 -21.62 -25.16
C GLY A 128 -31.50 -21.57 -23.93
N THR A 129 -32.74 -22.00 -24.12
CA THR A 129 -33.66 -22.22 -23.00
C THR A 129 -33.17 -23.41 -22.16
N VAL A 130 -32.88 -23.15 -20.89
CA VAL A 130 -32.43 -24.15 -19.92
C VAL A 130 -33.51 -24.35 -18.88
N MET A 131 -33.83 -25.60 -18.59
CA MET A 131 -34.83 -26.04 -17.60
C MET A 131 -34.32 -27.33 -16.92
N GLY A 132 -34.88 -27.70 -15.79
CA GLY A 132 -34.66 -29.01 -15.19
C GLY A 132 -33.37 -29.19 -14.39
N ILE A 133 -32.69 -28.11 -13.98
CA ILE A 133 -31.42 -28.19 -13.25
C ILE A 133 -31.56 -27.98 -11.74
N TYR A 134 -32.75 -27.61 -11.26
CA TYR A 134 -32.95 -27.20 -9.86
C TYR A 134 -32.54 -28.29 -8.85
N LYS A 135 -32.94 -29.54 -9.10
CA LYS A 135 -32.64 -30.66 -8.18
C LYS A 135 -31.15 -30.94 -8.15
N ASP A 136 -30.51 -30.99 -9.32
CA ASP A 136 -29.09 -31.29 -9.43
C ASP A 136 -28.27 -30.19 -8.78
N TYR A 137 -28.59 -28.93 -9.07
CA TYR A 137 -27.94 -27.78 -8.41
C TYR A 137 -28.12 -27.80 -6.89
N LYS A 138 -29.33 -28.04 -6.41
CA LYS A 138 -29.62 -28.11 -4.99
C LYS A 138 -28.84 -29.23 -4.31
N ASN A 139 -28.75 -30.41 -4.93
CA ASN A 139 -28.01 -31.56 -4.40
C ASN A 139 -26.49 -31.24 -4.35
N GLU A 140 -25.96 -30.61 -5.38
CA GLU A 140 -24.58 -30.13 -5.41
C GLU A 140 -24.31 -29.18 -4.24
N MET A 141 -25.15 -28.16 -4.06
CA MET A 141 -24.98 -27.16 -2.99
C MET A 141 -25.12 -27.77 -1.58
N LEU A 142 -25.95 -28.78 -1.40
CA LEU A 142 -26.03 -29.53 -0.16
C LEU A 142 -24.74 -30.33 0.09
N GLY A 143 -24.05 -30.77 -0.96
CA GLY A 143 -22.77 -31.45 -0.86
C GLY A 143 -21.64 -30.54 -0.33
N TYR A 144 -21.73 -29.24 -0.51
CA TYR A 144 -20.78 -28.25 0.06
C TYR A 144 -21.12 -27.82 1.50
N SER A 145 -22.20 -28.35 2.07
CA SER A 145 -22.64 -28.02 3.42
C SER A 145 -21.92 -28.87 4.48
N ASP A 146 -21.40 -28.25 5.53
CA ASP A 146 -20.71 -28.92 6.65
C ASP A 146 -21.56 -30.02 7.33
N ASN A 147 -22.89 -29.91 7.26
CA ASN A 147 -23.82 -30.84 7.91
C ASN A 147 -24.89 -31.38 6.95
N GLY A 148 -24.81 -31.11 5.65
CA GLY A 148 -25.76 -31.53 4.63
C GLY A 148 -27.18 -30.98 4.77
N LYS A 149 -27.38 -29.95 5.62
CA LYS A 149 -28.72 -29.41 5.93
C LYS A 149 -28.92 -27.97 5.53
N LYS A 150 -27.87 -27.15 5.63
CA LYS A 150 -27.94 -25.71 5.26
C LYS A 150 -27.09 -25.48 4.03
N ILE A 151 -27.70 -24.95 2.98
CA ILE A 151 -26.99 -24.55 1.76
C ILE A 151 -26.11 -23.35 2.09
N PRO A 152 -24.80 -23.39 1.74
CA PRO A 152 -23.90 -22.26 1.96
C PRO A 152 -24.31 -21.06 1.10
N GLU A 153 -24.12 -19.86 1.61
CA GLU A 153 -24.43 -18.62 0.88
C GLU A 153 -23.34 -18.25 -0.13
N TRP A 154 -22.10 -18.61 0.19
CA TRP A 154 -20.94 -18.43 -0.68
C TRP A 154 -20.38 -19.81 -1.03
N VAL A 155 -20.07 -19.99 -2.31
CA VAL A 155 -19.49 -21.22 -2.86
C VAL A 155 -18.40 -20.88 -3.87
N ASP A 156 -17.40 -21.73 -3.93
CA ASP A 156 -16.28 -21.52 -4.86
C ASP A 156 -16.56 -22.14 -6.24
N TYR A 157 -17.45 -23.13 -6.29
CA TYR A 157 -17.82 -23.84 -7.52
C TYR A 157 -19.32 -24.09 -7.59
N HIS A 158 -19.83 -24.16 -8.83
CA HIS A 158 -21.20 -24.57 -9.15
C HIS A 158 -21.20 -25.37 -10.47
N ASN A 159 -20.62 -26.57 -10.42
CA ASN A 159 -20.39 -27.41 -11.60
C ASN A 159 -21.68 -27.67 -12.42
N THR A 160 -22.82 -27.79 -11.77
CA THR A 160 -24.13 -27.95 -12.47
C THR A 160 -24.40 -26.77 -13.42
N LEU A 161 -24.12 -25.54 -12.98
CA LEU A 161 -24.28 -24.36 -13.84
C LEU A 161 -23.18 -24.28 -14.90
N ASP A 162 -21.95 -24.61 -14.51
CA ASP A 162 -20.79 -24.61 -15.42
C ASP A 162 -21.03 -25.53 -16.61
N ASP A 163 -21.42 -26.78 -16.34
CA ASP A 163 -21.69 -27.78 -17.36
C ASP A 163 -22.89 -27.41 -18.24
N THR A 164 -23.96 -26.91 -17.60
CA THR A 164 -25.20 -26.58 -18.30
C THR A 164 -25.09 -25.37 -19.21
N LEU A 165 -24.37 -24.34 -18.77
CA LEU A 165 -24.26 -23.06 -19.49
C LEU A 165 -22.93 -22.93 -20.24
N GLY A 166 -22.04 -23.90 -20.14
CA GLY A 166 -20.69 -23.83 -20.70
C GLY A 166 -19.88 -22.68 -20.12
N LEU A 167 -19.99 -22.49 -18.79
CA LEU A 167 -19.18 -21.50 -18.08
C LEU A 167 -17.77 -22.03 -17.90
N LYS A 168 -16.82 -21.12 -17.86
CA LYS A 168 -15.46 -21.45 -17.50
C LYS A 168 -15.20 -21.05 -16.05
N GLN A 169 -14.70 -21.98 -15.28
CA GLN A 169 -14.31 -21.71 -13.88
C GLN A 169 -13.26 -20.61 -13.74
N SER A 170 -12.53 -20.30 -14.82
CA SER A 170 -11.61 -19.16 -14.88
C SER A 170 -12.32 -17.78 -14.96
N ASP A 171 -13.58 -17.72 -15.34
CA ASP A 171 -14.30 -16.46 -15.51
C ASP A 171 -14.81 -15.91 -14.17
N TYR A 172 -14.96 -16.76 -13.17
CA TYR A 172 -15.36 -16.39 -11.81
C TYR A 172 -14.47 -17.06 -10.77
N ILE A 173 -14.43 -16.50 -9.56
CA ILE A 173 -13.62 -17.06 -8.46
C ILE A 173 -14.48 -17.73 -7.39
N MET A 174 -15.64 -17.18 -7.12
CA MET A 174 -16.65 -17.68 -6.18
C MET A 174 -17.99 -17.13 -6.60
N ALA A 175 -19.08 -17.63 -6.02
CA ALA A 175 -20.43 -17.16 -6.28
C ALA A 175 -21.21 -16.99 -4.95
N TYR A 176 -22.01 -15.94 -4.90
CA TYR A 176 -23.03 -15.77 -3.86
C TYR A 176 -24.35 -16.37 -4.31
N GLN A 177 -25.02 -17.07 -3.43
CA GLN A 177 -26.34 -17.63 -3.71
C GLN A 177 -27.32 -17.39 -2.57
N THR A 178 -28.56 -17.17 -2.96
CA THR A 178 -29.68 -17.03 -2.02
C THR A 178 -30.95 -17.63 -2.59
N THR A 179 -31.89 -17.94 -1.73
CA THR A 179 -33.21 -18.44 -2.14
C THR A 179 -34.22 -17.29 -2.14
N PRO A 180 -35.16 -17.26 -3.11
CA PRO A 180 -36.24 -16.29 -3.09
C PRO A 180 -37.22 -16.54 -1.93
N GLN A 181 -38.06 -15.56 -1.62
CA GLN A 181 -39.10 -15.70 -0.58
C GLN A 181 -40.06 -16.90 -0.85
N SER A 182 -40.20 -17.31 -2.08
CA SER A 182 -40.96 -18.53 -2.42
C SER A 182 -40.37 -19.81 -1.88
N GLY A 183 -39.13 -19.77 -1.43
CA GLY A 183 -38.40 -20.92 -0.88
C GLY A 183 -37.94 -21.94 -1.92
N LYS A 184 -38.14 -21.67 -3.21
CA LYS A 184 -37.80 -22.56 -4.32
C LYS A 184 -37.08 -21.83 -5.43
N GLY A 185 -35.97 -22.42 -5.88
CA GLY A 185 -35.02 -21.81 -6.79
C GLY A 185 -33.86 -21.13 -6.11
N PHE A 186 -32.92 -20.66 -6.90
CA PHE A 186 -31.72 -19.94 -6.43
C PHE A 186 -31.47 -18.72 -7.29
N ILE A 187 -30.98 -17.68 -6.65
CA ILE A 187 -30.38 -16.53 -7.29
C ILE A 187 -28.89 -16.66 -7.04
N VAL A 188 -28.11 -16.78 -8.11
CA VAL A 188 -26.66 -17.02 -8.05
C VAL A 188 -25.98 -15.88 -8.78
N ILE A 189 -25.00 -15.26 -8.15
CA ILE A 189 -24.20 -14.17 -8.72
C ILE A 189 -22.73 -14.54 -8.63
N ASP A 190 -22.09 -14.64 -9.77
CA ASP A 190 -20.69 -14.98 -9.92
C ASP A 190 -19.80 -13.76 -9.72
N VAL A 191 -18.80 -13.89 -8.86
CA VAL A 191 -17.74 -12.88 -8.67
C VAL A 191 -16.71 -13.03 -9.77
N LYS A 192 -16.55 -11.98 -10.56
CA LYS A 192 -15.67 -11.95 -11.73
C LYS A 192 -14.19 -12.07 -11.35
N ALA A 193 -13.56 -13.15 -11.77
CA ALA A 193 -12.13 -13.41 -11.47
C ALA A 193 -11.22 -12.30 -11.99
N SER A 194 -11.45 -11.81 -13.22
CA SER A 194 -10.63 -10.75 -13.81
C SER A 194 -10.75 -9.40 -13.08
N ALA A 195 -11.87 -9.13 -12.40
CA ALA A 195 -12.01 -7.91 -11.60
C ALA A 195 -11.16 -7.98 -10.32
N ILE A 196 -11.15 -9.16 -9.67
CA ILE A 196 -10.25 -9.41 -8.55
C ILE A 196 -8.79 -9.31 -9.01
N GLN A 197 -8.44 -9.93 -10.14
CA GLN A 197 -7.08 -9.86 -10.71
C GLN A 197 -6.64 -8.41 -10.95
N GLN A 198 -7.45 -7.61 -11.65
CA GLN A 198 -7.15 -6.21 -11.90
C GLN A 198 -7.01 -5.38 -10.62
N PHE A 199 -7.82 -5.69 -9.62
CA PHE A 199 -7.70 -5.05 -8.32
C PHE A 199 -6.37 -5.41 -7.65
N LEU A 200 -5.99 -6.69 -7.59
CA LEU A 200 -4.71 -7.13 -7.02
C LEU A 200 -3.53 -6.53 -7.79
N ASP A 201 -3.61 -6.46 -9.12
CA ASP A 201 -2.57 -5.87 -9.98
C ASP A 201 -2.37 -4.36 -9.71
N SER A 202 -3.39 -3.69 -9.18
CA SER A 202 -3.32 -2.27 -8.80
C SER A 202 -2.60 -2.03 -7.48
N LEU A 203 -2.41 -3.07 -6.66
CA LEU A 203 -1.73 -2.95 -5.37
C LEU A 203 -0.21 -2.95 -5.59
N ASP A 204 0.47 -2.03 -4.92
CA ASP A 204 1.92 -1.93 -4.97
C ASP A 204 2.54 -2.28 -3.62
N MET A 205 3.19 -3.42 -3.54
CA MET A 205 3.90 -3.90 -2.35
C MET A 205 5.41 -4.09 -2.60
N GLY A 206 5.90 -3.59 -3.74
CA GLY A 206 7.30 -3.68 -4.16
C GLY A 206 7.57 -4.84 -5.12
N ASP A 207 8.70 -4.73 -5.85
CA ASP A 207 9.10 -5.70 -6.88
C ASP A 207 9.33 -7.10 -6.29
N GLY A 208 8.87 -8.13 -6.98
CA GLY A 208 8.95 -9.51 -6.50
C GLY A 208 7.91 -9.88 -5.45
N SER A 209 7.00 -8.98 -5.09
CA SER A 209 5.88 -9.30 -4.22
C SER A 209 4.84 -10.15 -4.95
N ILE A 210 4.23 -11.06 -4.23
CA ILE A 210 3.14 -11.92 -4.70
C ILE A 210 1.92 -11.62 -3.85
N ILE A 211 0.86 -11.13 -4.49
CA ILE A 211 -0.40 -10.81 -3.81
C ILE A 211 -1.44 -11.82 -4.27
N GLY A 212 -2.23 -12.35 -3.35
CA GLY A 212 -3.23 -13.35 -3.65
C GLY A 212 -4.57 -13.08 -3.00
N PHE A 213 -5.60 -13.45 -3.71
CA PHE A 213 -6.93 -13.66 -3.16
C PHE A 213 -7.17 -15.17 -3.08
N VAL A 214 -7.46 -15.68 -1.90
CA VAL A 214 -7.59 -17.12 -1.64
C VAL A 214 -8.98 -17.37 -1.09
N THR A 215 -9.75 -18.24 -1.75
CA THR A 215 -11.07 -18.64 -1.26
C THR A 215 -10.99 -19.70 -0.17
N GLN A 216 -12.11 -20.00 0.46
CA GLN A 216 -12.18 -20.98 1.53
C GLN A 216 -11.76 -22.38 1.08
N SER A 217 -12.06 -22.80 -0.15
CA SER A 217 -11.68 -24.12 -0.68
C SER A 217 -10.31 -24.14 -1.36
N GLY A 218 -9.60 -23.01 -1.36
CA GLY A 218 -8.23 -22.91 -1.87
C GLY A 218 -8.08 -22.50 -3.33
N ARG A 219 -9.12 -21.94 -3.96
CA ARG A 219 -8.93 -21.28 -5.25
C ARG A 219 -8.16 -19.99 -5.04
N GLU A 220 -7.20 -19.75 -5.92
CA GLU A 220 -6.33 -18.57 -5.82
C GLU A 220 -6.42 -17.71 -7.09
N ILE A 221 -6.44 -16.38 -6.90
CA ILE A 221 -6.07 -15.41 -7.92
C ILE A 221 -4.81 -14.74 -7.44
N ILE A 222 -3.77 -14.79 -8.27
CA ILE A 222 -2.44 -14.34 -7.92
C ILE A 222 -2.01 -13.20 -8.83
N SER A 223 -1.57 -12.11 -8.22
CA SER A 223 -0.85 -11.01 -8.86
C SER A 223 0.62 -11.07 -8.43
N GLU A 224 1.51 -11.19 -9.37
CA GLU A 224 2.95 -11.22 -9.13
C GLU A 224 3.60 -9.99 -9.75
N LYS A 225 4.19 -9.14 -8.93
CA LYS A 225 4.89 -7.96 -9.39
C LYS A 225 6.34 -8.31 -9.70
N LEU A 226 6.60 -8.65 -10.95
CA LEU A 226 7.94 -9.00 -11.39
C LEU A 226 8.79 -7.76 -11.68
N PRO A 227 10.08 -7.78 -11.37
CA PRO A 227 11.02 -6.77 -11.83
C PRO A 227 11.03 -6.67 -13.35
N ASP A 228 11.33 -5.47 -13.88
CA ASP A 228 11.36 -5.21 -15.32
C ASP A 228 12.18 -6.27 -16.10
N GLY A 229 11.52 -6.92 -17.06
CA GLY A 229 12.14 -7.89 -17.95
C GLY A 229 12.19 -9.33 -17.43
N GLN A 230 11.55 -9.64 -16.31
CA GLN A 230 11.35 -11.00 -15.82
C GLN A 230 9.94 -11.49 -16.16
N GLU A 231 9.83 -12.74 -16.55
CA GLU A 231 8.55 -13.42 -16.73
C GLU A 231 8.29 -14.35 -15.54
N SER A 232 7.02 -14.56 -15.21
CA SER A 232 6.65 -15.51 -14.15
C SER A 232 7.14 -16.92 -14.52
N THR A 233 7.82 -17.55 -13.59
CA THR A 233 8.28 -18.94 -13.73
C THR A 233 7.28 -19.94 -13.16
N ARG A 234 6.15 -19.44 -12.63
CA ARG A 234 5.12 -20.27 -12.00
C ARG A 234 4.31 -21.03 -13.05
N ALA A 235 4.02 -22.29 -12.79
CA ALA A 235 3.13 -23.08 -13.62
C ALA A 235 1.67 -22.66 -13.41
N ASP A 236 0.87 -22.67 -14.49
CA ASP A 236 -0.57 -22.42 -14.40
C ASP A 236 -1.23 -23.43 -13.44
N GLY A 237 -1.96 -22.92 -12.45
CA GLY A 237 -2.65 -23.75 -11.44
C GLY A 237 -1.81 -24.15 -10.22
N GLU A 238 -0.57 -23.70 -10.12
CA GLU A 238 0.24 -23.88 -8.93
C GLU A 238 -0.26 -22.97 -7.80
N THR A 239 -0.61 -23.56 -6.63
CA THR A 239 -1.01 -22.82 -5.45
C THR A 239 0.20 -22.19 -4.76
N VAL A 240 0.05 -20.93 -4.38
CA VAL A 240 1.10 -20.15 -3.70
C VAL A 240 0.88 -20.11 -2.20
N PHE A 241 -0.35 -19.97 -1.78
CA PHE A 241 -0.74 -19.80 -0.37
C PHE A 241 -1.43 -21.04 0.19
N TYR A 242 -2.44 -21.51 -0.49
CA TYR A 242 -3.26 -22.61 -0.01
C TYR A 242 -2.44 -23.92 0.07
N GLY A 243 -2.60 -24.64 1.19
CA GLY A 243 -1.84 -25.87 1.44
C GLY A 243 -0.45 -25.64 2.02
N GLN A 244 0.02 -24.41 2.12
CA GLN A 244 1.30 -24.10 2.76
C GLN A 244 1.17 -24.07 4.28
N ASP A 245 2.21 -24.49 5.00
CA ASP A 245 2.21 -24.54 6.46
C ASP A 245 1.97 -23.17 7.10
N PHE A 246 2.45 -22.11 6.45
CA PHE A 246 2.27 -20.75 6.95
C PHE A 246 0.85 -20.21 6.74
N PHE A 247 0.06 -20.80 5.86
CA PHE A 247 -1.32 -20.42 5.58
C PHE A 247 -2.32 -21.25 6.38
N ASN A 248 -2.11 -22.57 6.50
CA ASN A 248 -3.11 -23.49 7.06
C ASN A 248 -3.28 -23.40 8.58
N ASN A 249 -2.33 -22.81 9.32
CA ASN A 249 -2.32 -22.72 10.78
C ASN A 249 -2.61 -21.31 11.30
N LEU A 250 -3.48 -20.56 10.60
CA LEU A 250 -3.84 -19.20 11.00
C LEU A 250 -5.13 -19.22 11.82
N GLU A 251 -5.00 -18.91 13.12
CA GLU A 251 -6.15 -18.75 14.04
C GLU A 251 -6.70 -17.32 14.01
N ASP A 252 -5.84 -16.32 13.73
CA ASP A 252 -6.20 -14.91 13.71
C ASP A 252 -6.82 -14.49 12.36
N GLN A 253 -7.69 -13.49 12.41
CA GLN A 253 -8.25 -12.88 11.19
C GLN A 253 -7.21 -12.08 10.39
N GLN A 254 -6.17 -11.60 11.08
CA GLN A 254 -5.07 -10.83 10.50
C GLN A 254 -3.75 -11.32 11.09
N THR A 255 -2.77 -11.52 10.25
CA THR A 255 -1.45 -11.99 10.67
C THR A 255 -0.37 -11.41 9.77
N THR A 256 0.74 -10.98 10.40
CA THR A 256 1.98 -10.63 9.71
C THR A 256 3.12 -11.41 10.32
N LYS A 257 3.82 -12.21 9.52
CA LYS A 257 4.94 -13.06 9.99
C LYS A 257 5.99 -13.27 8.91
N GLU A 258 7.22 -13.55 9.35
CA GLU A 258 8.29 -13.97 8.46
C GLU A 258 8.14 -15.47 8.12
N VAL A 259 8.28 -15.79 6.83
CA VAL A 259 8.22 -17.16 6.31
C VAL A 259 9.38 -17.43 5.36
N SER A 260 9.80 -18.68 5.27
CA SER A 260 10.85 -19.10 4.33
C SER A 260 10.26 -20.05 3.29
N ILE A 261 10.40 -19.68 2.01
CA ILE A 261 9.89 -20.47 0.88
C ILE A 261 11.08 -20.71 -0.07
N ASN A 262 11.40 -21.97 -0.33
CA ASN A 262 12.51 -22.37 -1.24
C ASN A 262 13.84 -21.69 -0.87
N GLY A 263 14.11 -21.48 0.44
CA GLY A 263 15.35 -20.87 0.92
C GLY A 263 15.40 -19.33 0.83
N LYS A 264 14.34 -18.70 0.36
CA LYS A 264 14.16 -17.24 0.40
C LYS A 264 13.23 -16.85 1.55
N SER A 265 13.54 -15.73 2.21
CA SER A 265 12.72 -15.20 3.30
C SER A 265 11.73 -14.17 2.75
N TYR A 266 10.48 -14.29 3.19
CA TYR A 266 9.40 -13.38 2.84
C TYR A 266 8.72 -12.87 4.10
N LEU A 267 8.18 -11.67 4.02
CA LEU A 267 7.21 -11.17 4.98
C LEU A 267 5.82 -11.53 4.45
N PHE A 268 5.12 -12.38 5.17
CA PHE A 268 3.79 -12.84 4.83
C PHE A 268 2.76 -11.97 5.55
N PHE A 269 1.83 -11.43 4.78
CA PHE A 269 0.67 -10.68 5.24
C PHE A 269 -0.61 -11.47 4.92
N TYR A 270 -1.55 -11.41 5.84
CA TYR A 270 -2.81 -12.13 5.72
C TYR A 270 -3.94 -11.34 6.36
N SER A 271 -5.08 -11.25 5.66
CA SER A 271 -6.31 -10.67 6.19
C SER A 271 -7.51 -11.44 5.63
N ARG A 272 -8.33 -12.02 6.53
CA ARG A 272 -9.48 -12.86 6.17
C ARG A 272 -10.78 -12.06 6.25
N MET A 273 -11.65 -12.27 5.28
CA MET A 273 -13.00 -11.72 5.23
C MET A 273 -13.93 -12.53 6.12
N GLU A 274 -14.78 -11.84 6.88
CA GLU A 274 -15.76 -12.52 7.76
C GLU A 274 -16.91 -13.18 6.99
N ARG A 275 -17.33 -12.57 5.88
CA ARG A 275 -18.48 -13.02 5.08
C ARG A 275 -18.23 -14.28 4.29
N THR A 276 -17.11 -14.33 3.63
CA THR A 276 -16.78 -15.37 2.63
C THR A 276 -15.77 -16.37 3.15
N ASN A 277 -15.10 -16.09 4.28
CA ASN A 277 -13.89 -16.78 4.73
C ASN A 277 -12.74 -16.75 3.71
N ALA A 278 -12.87 -16.00 2.62
CA ALA A 278 -11.76 -15.75 1.71
C ALA A 278 -10.75 -14.82 2.37
N ALA A 279 -9.53 -14.84 1.87
CA ALA A 279 -8.46 -14.02 2.41
C ALA A 279 -7.71 -13.25 1.32
N VAL A 280 -7.25 -12.05 1.64
CA VAL A 280 -6.22 -11.36 0.88
C VAL A 280 -4.89 -11.61 1.56
N CYS A 281 -3.91 -12.05 0.79
CA CYS A 281 -2.59 -12.42 1.27
C CYS A 281 -1.52 -11.75 0.44
N ALA A 282 -0.34 -11.57 1.02
CA ALA A 282 0.83 -11.18 0.26
C ALA A 282 2.11 -11.82 0.81
N LEU A 283 3.03 -12.11 -0.09
CA LEU A 283 4.41 -12.48 0.20
C LEU A 283 5.31 -11.38 -0.36
N VAL A 284 5.99 -10.69 0.51
CA VAL A 284 6.93 -9.63 0.14
C VAL A 284 8.35 -10.09 0.44
N PRO A 285 9.25 -10.14 -0.56
CA PRO A 285 10.63 -10.57 -0.33
C PRO A 285 11.33 -9.70 0.70
N MET A 286 12.00 -10.34 1.67
CA MET A 286 12.80 -9.63 2.68
C MET A 286 13.96 -8.83 2.08
N GLU A 287 14.37 -9.17 0.85
CA GLU A 287 15.38 -8.42 0.10
C GLU A 287 14.94 -6.98 -0.18
N ILE A 288 13.66 -6.76 -0.48
CA ILE A 288 13.11 -5.41 -0.71
C ILE A 288 13.06 -4.62 0.59
N VAL A 289 12.58 -5.28 1.66
CA VAL A 289 12.50 -4.68 2.99
C VAL A 289 13.89 -4.23 3.45
N ASN A 290 14.90 -5.10 3.28
CA ASN A 290 16.27 -4.81 3.64
C ASN A 290 16.95 -3.85 2.65
N GLY A 291 16.63 -3.94 1.36
CA GLY A 291 17.19 -3.11 0.29
C GLY A 291 16.94 -1.62 0.47
N GLN A 292 15.79 -1.25 1.03
CA GLN A 292 15.50 0.14 1.37
C GLN A 292 16.49 0.72 2.42
N ALA A 293 17.04 -0.14 3.29
CA ALA A 293 18.07 0.25 4.26
C ALA A 293 19.48 0.25 3.67
N ASP A 294 19.71 -0.40 2.53
CA ASP A 294 21.05 -0.53 1.92
C ASP A 294 21.59 0.80 1.42
N ASP A 295 20.76 1.69 0.88
CA ASP A 295 21.17 3.03 0.48
C ASP A 295 21.65 3.84 1.70
N ILE A 296 20.91 3.77 2.81
CA ILE A 296 21.31 4.41 4.06
C ILE A 296 22.61 3.80 4.58
N ARG A 297 22.76 2.47 4.51
CA ARG A 297 23.99 1.77 4.88
C ARG A 297 25.16 2.27 4.06
N ASN A 298 25.04 2.31 2.74
CA ASN A 298 26.10 2.71 1.83
C ASN A 298 26.51 4.17 2.05
N VAL A 299 25.53 5.07 2.18
CA VAL A 299 25.79 6.48 2.50
C VAL A 299 26.44 6.63 3.88
N THR A 300 25.94 5.91 4.90
CA THR A 300 26.50 5.95 6.25
C THR A 300 27.93 5.42 6.27
N ILE A 301 28.21 4.30 5.61
CA ILE A 301 29.56 3.75 5.48
C ILE A 301 30.47 4.74 4.76
N ALA A 302 30.04 5.32 3.64
CA ALA A 302 30.82 6.29 2.89
C ALA A 302 31.16 7.53 3.73
N VAL A 303 30.17 8.08 4.43
CA VAL A 303 30.37 9.26 5.30
C VAL A 303 31.32 8.94 6.45
N VAL A 304 31.14 7.79 7.10
CA VAL A 304 32.02 7.34 8.21
C VAL A 304 33.44 7.11 7.68
N LEU A 305 33.61 6.45 6.54
CA LEU A 305 34.92 6.23 5.92
C LEU A 305 35.61 7.55 5.57
N ILE A 306 34.90 8.48 4.94
CA ILE A 306 35.44 9.81 4.61
C ILE A 306 35.85 10.53 5.90
N ALA A 307 34.98 10.53 6.91
CA ALA A 307 35.29 11.16 8.19
C ALA A 307 36.52 10.53 8.86
N CYS A 308 36.63 9.18 8.82
CA CYS A 308 37.81 8.47 9.33
C CYS A 308 39.11 8.83 8.57
N VAL A 309 39.04 8.87 7.22
CA VAL A 309 40.16 9.23 6.38
C VAL A 309 40.60 10.68 6.67
N VAL A 310 39.64 11.61 6.72
CA VAL A 310 39.94 13.02 7.06
C VAL A 310 40.55 13.15 8.44
N ALA A 311 39.99 12.46 9.43
CA ALA A 311 40.53 12.47 10.80
C ALA A 311 41.97 11.92 10.86
N VAL A 312 42.21 10.80 10.15
CA VAL A 312 43.56 10.20 10.07
C VAL A 312 44.53 11.13 9.35
N LEU A 313 44.15 11.71 8.22
CA LEU A 313 44.99 12.67 7.47
C LEU A 313 45.31 13.90 8.30
N ILE A 314 44.33 14.49 8.97
CA ILE A 314 44.57 15.62 9.89
C ILE A 314 45.50 15.19 11.01
N GLY A 315 45.28 14.00 11.61
CA GLY A 315 46.14 13.44 12.64
C GLY A 315 47.58 13.25 12.17
N ILE A 316 47.79 12.72 10.96
CA ILE A 316 49.13 12.55 10.36
C ILE A 316 49.80 13.90 10.10
N ILE A 317 49.07 14.85 9.50
CA ILE A 317 49.60 16.19 9.18
C ILE A 317 50.04 16.92 10.45
N ILE A 318 49.16 16.94 11.47
CA ILE A 318 49.43 17.59 12.74
C ILE A 318 50.63 16.86 13.46
N SER A 319 50.51 15.50 13.55
CA SER A 319 51.53 14.70 14.23
C SER A 319 52.93 14.81 13.59
N THR A 320 52.99 14.74 12.25
CA THR A 320 54.25 14.84 11.51
C THR A 320 54.81 16.25 11.55
N GLY A 321 53.95 17.28 11.46
CA GLY A 321 54.33 18.68 11.60
C GLY A 321 54.93 18.97 12.97
N ILE A 322 54.22 18.56 14.03
CA ILE A 322 54.69 18.71 15.43
C ILE A 322 56.01 17.97 15.64
N GLN A 323 56.08 16.69 15.20
CA GLN A 323 57.30 15.89 15.41
C GLN A 323 58.51 16.48 14.68
N LYS A 324 58.34 16.87 13.42
CA LYS A 324 59.43 17.42 12.61
C LYS A 324 59.94 18.76 13.18
N ASN A 325 59.02 19.61 13.57
CA ASN A 325 59.34 20.90 14.15
C ASN A 325 59.96 20.73 15.54
N MET A 326 59.39 19.83 16.38
CA MET A 326 59.93 19.53 17.71
C MET A 326 61.34 18.94 17.65
N LYS A 327 61.62 17.96 16.75
CA LYS A 327 62.93 17.35 16.59
C LYS A 327 63.97 18.38 16.12
N ARG A 328 63.58 19.31 15.23
CA ARG A 328 64.49 20.41 14.81
C ARG A 328 64.78 21.37 15.91
N ILE A 329 63.79 21.75 16.70
CA ILE A 329 63.97 22.69 17.82
C ILE A 329 64.81 22.02 18.92
N SER A 330 64.45 20.78 19.34
CA SER A 330 65.16 20.04 20.35
C SER A 330 66.64 19.84 19.99
N GLY A 331 66.89 19.39 18.73
CA GLY A 331 68.31 19.15 18.34
C GLY A 331 69.16 20.43 18.31
N ARG A 332 68.46 21.58 17.90
CA ARG A 332 69.20 22.88 17.97
C ARG A 332 69.37 23.42 19.38
N LEU A 333 68.41 23.16 20.27
CA LEU A 333 68.57 23.53 21.70
C LEU A 333 69.60 22.63 22.44
N GLU A 334 69.77 21.39 22.02
CA GLU A 334 70.79 20.48 22.51
C GLU A 334 72.19 21.01 22.13
N GLU A 335 72.36 21.49 20.87
CA GLU A 335 73.57 22.21 20.46
C GLU A 335 73.87 23.46 21.32
N VAL A 336 72.79 24.21 21.68
CA VAL A 336 72.85 25.37 22.55
C VAL A 336 73.23 24.95 24.01
N ALA A 337 72.66 23.88 24.52
CA ALA A 337 72.96 23.32 25.85
C ALA A 337 74.43 22.82 25.96
N GLU A 338 74.96 22.37 24.82
CA GLU A 338 76.37 22.03 24.67
C GLU A 338 77.30 23.27 24.53
N GLY A 339 76.64 24.47 24.55
CA GLY A 339 77.40 25.75 24.55
C GLY A 339 77.56 26.42 23.20
N ASN A 340 77.01 25.84 22.13
CA ASN A 340 77.03 26.47 20.79
C ASN A 340 75.90 27.55 20.59
N LEU A 341 76.14 28.74 21.05
CA LEU A 341 75.24 29.87 20.97
C LEU A 341 75.21 30.55 19.58
N THR A 342 75.90 29.98 18.56
CA THR A 342 75.85 30.46 17.18
C THR A 342 74.75 29.77 16.36
N THR A 343 74.19 28.70 16.89
CA THR A 343 73.17 27.92 16.29
C THR A 343 71.83 28.75 16.15
N LYS A 344 71.23 28.70 15.00
CA LYS A 344 69.90 29.35 14.71
C LYS A 344 68.86 28.31 14.54
N VAL A 345 67.77 28.39 15.33
CA VAL A 345 66.58 27.56 15.18
C VAL A 345 65.77 28.15 14.01
N SER A 346 65.55 27.32 12.98
CA SER A 346 64.67 27.68 11.83
C SER A 346 63.69 26.55 11.56
N VAL A 347 62.41 26.87 11.56
CA VAL A 347 61.28 25.97 11.18
C VAL A 347 60.57 26.60 9.99
N LYS A 348 60.07 25.75 9.09
CA LYS A 348 59.23 26.14 7.95
C LYS A 348 57.79 26.12 8.41
N GLY A 349 57.09 27.24 8.39
CA GLY A 349 55.68 27.36 8.76
C GLY A 349 55.42 28.75 9.40
N HIS A 350 54.14 29.04 9.56
CA HIS A 350 53.68 30.24 10.26
C HIS A 350 52.84 29.86 11.48
N ASP A 351 53.17 28.67 12.05
CA ASP A 351 52.50 28.08 13.21
C ASP A 351 53.24 28.41 14.52
N GLU A 352 52.72 27.88 15.63
CA GLU A 352 53.28 28.05 16.99
C GLU A 352 54.74 27.59 17.09
N PHE A 353 55.19 26.67 16.21
CA PHE A 353 56.58 26.21 16.19
C PHE A 353 57.49 27.25 15.58
N ASN A 354 56.98 28.06 14.62
CA ASN A 354 57.72 29.22 14.12
C ASN A 354 57.93 30.26 15.26
N ASN A 355 56.88 30.48 16.05
CA ASN A 355 56.95 31.34 17.21
C ASN A 355 57.91 30.77 18.25
N LEU A 356 57.89 29.44 18.47
CA LEU A 356 58.79 28.75 19.37
C LEU A 356 60.27 28.86 18.87
N ALA A 357 60.47 28.70 17.55
CA ALA A 357 61.78 28.90 16.92
C ALA A 357 62.30 30.34 17.10
N VAL A 358 61.40 31.33 16.93
CA VAL A 358 61.72 32.74 17.17
C VAL A 358 62.07 32.99 18.64
N VAL A 359 61.28 32.44 19.57
CA VAL A 359 61.56 32.54 21.01
C VAL A 359 62.84 31.84 21.37
N ALA A 360 63.11 30.63 20.80
CA ALA A 360 64.38 29.92 20.99
C ALA A 360 65.55 30.72 20.48
N ASN A 361 65.43 31.32 19.29
CA ASN A 361 66.46 32.25 18.76
C ASN A 361 66.63 33.50 19.64
N HIS A 362 65.52 33.99 20.16
CA HIS A 362 65.57 35.09 21.13
C HIS A 362 66.19 34.66 22.45
N MET A 363 65.94 33.41 22.94
CA MET A 363 66.56 32.85 24.09
C MET A 363 68.05 32.65 23.84
N ILE A 364 68.45 32.13 22.69
CA ILE A 364 69.83 32.00 22.26
C ILE A 364 70.50 33.41 22.20
N ASN A 365 69.83 34.33 21.59
CA ASN A 365 70.32 35.73 21.57
C ASN A 365 70.27 36.43 22.91
N ASN A 366 69.38 36.02 23.77
CA ASN A 366 69.12 36.59 25.06
C ASN A 366 69.73 35.79 26.23
N ASN A 367 70.32 34.61 25.99
CA ASN A 367 71.38 34.15 26.93
C ASN A 367 72.53 35.23 27.02
N LYS A 368 72.53 36.15 26.08
CA LYS A 368 73.18 37.48 26.27
C LYS A 368 72.28 38.52 26.98
N LYS A 369 70.99 38.39 27.01
CA LYS A 369 70.08 39.39 27.61
C LYS A 369 68.85 38.65 28.20
N LEU A 370 69.12 37.81 29.18
CA LEU A 370 68.25 36.69 29.60
C LEU A 370 66.92 37.06 30.21
N VAL A 371 66.57 38.24 30.43
CA VAL A 371 65.33 38.51 31.24
C VAL A 371 64.22 39.24 30.51
N GLN A 372 64.47 39.83 29.37
CA GLN A 372 63.50 40.74 28.79
C GLN A 372 62.49 40.11 27.85
N LYS A 373 62.58 38.88 27.46
CA LYS A 373 61.72 38.32 26.41
C LYS A 373 60.87 37.10 26.72
N VAL A 374 60.89 36.65 27.97
CA VAL A 374 59.92 35.61 28.38
C VAL A 374 58.51 36.11 28.33
N SER A 375 58.30 37.44 28.51
CA SER A 375 57.00 38.09 28.41
C SER A 375 56.38 38.03 26.99
N GLY A 376 57.21 38.20 25.94
CA GLY A 376 56.69 38.20 24.56
C GLY A 376 56.28 36.83 24.04
N ALA A 377 56.79 35.76 24.67
CA ALA A 377 56.36 34.42 24.31
C ALA A 377 54.99 34.09 24.87
N THR A 378 54.66 34.70 26.03
CA THR A 378 53.35 34.50 26.67
C THR A 378 52.24 35.13 25.87
N ASP A 379 52.47 36.35 25.30
CA ASP A 379 51.51 37.07 24.51
C ASP A 379 51.17 36.32 23.20
N THR A 380 52.18 35.64 22.64
CA THR A 380 51.95 34.87 21.39
C THR A 380 51.10 33.60 21.64
N LEU A 381 51.31 32.99 22.81
CA LEU A 381 50.53 31.83 23.21
C LEU A 381 49.06 32.19 23.50
N GLU A 382 48.85 33.36 24.10
CA GLU A 382 47.51 33.85 24.40
C GLU A 382 46.71 34.15 23.11
N SER A 383 47.38 34.74 22.07
CA SER A 383 46.78 34.99 20.77
C SER A 383 46.31 33.67 20.08
N SER A 384 47.17 32.65 20.12
CA SER A 384 46.84 31.35 19.50
C SER A 384 45.68 30.66 20.23
N ALA A 385 45.65 30.79 21.58
CA ALA A 385 44.55 30.30 22.37
C ALA A 385 43.24 31.07 22.07
N GLN A 386 43.37 32.34 21.75
CA GLN A 386 42.22 33.17 21.37
C GLN A 386 41.63 32.81 19.98
N GLU A 387 42.53 32.51 19.00
CA GLU A 387 42.12 32.04 17.67
C GLU A 387 41.42 30.67 17.73
N VAL A 388 41.94 29.73 18.53
CA VAL A 388 41.32 28.45 18.77
C VAL A 388 39.97 28.61 19.46
N ARG A 389 39.86 29.55 20.40
CA ARG A 389 38.57 29.90 21.04
C ARG A 389 37.57 30.46 20.06
N GLN A 390 38.02 31.29 19.16
CA GLN A 390 37.17 31.90 18.13
C GLN A 390 36.66 30.84 17.10
N ALA A 391 37.57 29.97 16.64
CA ALA A 391 37.22 28.86 15.77
C ALA A 391 36.23 27.89 16.44
N SER A 392 36.42 27.63 17.75
CA SER A 392 35.49 26.78 18.54
C SER A 392 34.12 27.42 18.71
N ASN A 393 34.05 28.74 18.86
CA ASN A 393 32.76 29.45 18.91
C ASN A 393 32.04 29.42 17.55
N VAL A 394 32.75 29.62 16.45
CA VAL A 394 32.16 29.52 15.10
C VAL A 394 31.62 28.12 14.84
N MET A 395 32.35 27.09 15.28
CA MET A 395 31.85 25.70 15.12
C MET A 395 30.62 25.43 15.98
N LYS A 396 30.51 26.03 17.16
CA LYS A 396 29.33 25.99 18.01
C LYS A 396 28.11 26.64 17.32
N ASP A 397 28.34 27.81 16.68
CA ASP A 397 27.27 28.53 15.97
C ASP A 397 26.77 27.74 14.74
N TYR A 398 27.70 27.10 14.01
CA TYR A 398 27.29 26.21 12.90
C TYR A 398 26.48 25.01 13.41
N SER A 399 26.85 24.42 14.55
CA SER A 399 26.10 23.32 15.13
C SER A 399 24.69 23.71 15.56
N VAL A 400 24.54 24.93 16.10
CA VAL A 400 23.22 25.48 16.47
C VAL A 400 22.35 25.69 15.21
N ASN A 401 22.94 26.23 14.14
CA ASN A 401 22.22 26.43 12.88
C ASN A 401 21.79 25.10 12.24
N ILE A 402 22.63 24.06 12.34
CA ILE A 402 22.26 22.72 11.84
C ILE A 402 21.09 22.14 12.66
N ILE A 403 21.12 22.29 13.99
CA ILE A 403 20.01 21.83 14.84
C ILE A 403 18.73 22.56 14.46
N GLN A 404 18.81 23.87 14.25
CA GLN A 404 17.66 24.67 13.86
C GLN A 404 17.11 24.25 12.49
N ALA A 405 17.98 23.97 11.51
CA ALA A 405 17.57 23.44 10.21
C ALA A 405 16.87 22.06 10.32
N ILE A 406 17.36 21.22 11.22
CA ILE A 406 16.74 19.90 11.50
C ILE A 406 15.34 20.10 12.12
N ASP A 407 15.21 21.07 13.02
CA ASP A 407 13.91 21.38 13.64
C ASP A 407 12.93 21.93 12.60
N GLU A 408 13.37 22.79 11.69
CA GLU A 408 12.54 23.30 10.57
C GLU A 408 12.11 22.17 9.62
N ILE A 409 13.00 21.19 9.34
CA ILE A 409 12.67 20.02 8.53
C ILE A 409 11.62 19.15 9.25
N ASN A 410 11.80 18.93 10.55
CA ASN A 410 10.81 18.16 11.33
C ASN A 410 9.44 18.84 11.38
N ASP A 411 9.44 20.16 11.56
CA ASP A 411 8.21 20.95 11.45
C ASP A 411 7.57 20.84 10.06
N GLY A 412 8.41 20.84 9.03
CA GLY A 412 7.97 20.64 7.65
C GLY A 412 7.31 19.26 7.44
N ILE A 413 7.94 18.21 7.95
CA ILE A 413 7.43 16.84 7.89
C ILE A 413 6.10 16.72 8.66
N THR A 414 6.03 17.35 9.83
CA THR A 414 4.81 17.36 10.65
C THR A 414 3.64 18.01 9.90
N LYS A 415 3.89 19.20 9.32
CA LYS A 415 2.89 19.90 8.49
C LYS A 415 2.49 19.11 7.25
N GLN A 416 3.47 18.42 6.64
CA GLN A 416 3.20 17.58 5.46
C GLN A 416 2.31 16.39 5.84
N SER A 417 2.52 15.80 7.04
CA SER A 417 1.68 14.73 7.57
C SER A 417 0.25 15.24 7.85
N GLU A 418 0.13 16.40 8.48
CA GLU A 418 -1.17 17.05 8.72
C GLU A 418 -1.91 17.34 7.41
N HIS A 419 -1.19 17.85 6.40
CA HIS A 419 -1.79 18.08 5.09
C HIS A 419 -2.20 16.79 4.38
N ALA A 420 -1.41 15.70 4.56
CA ALA A 420 -1.78 14.39 4.04
C ALA A 420 -3.07 13.86 4.70
N GLU A 421 -3.18 13.99 6.03
CA GLU A 421 -4.40 13.63 6.75
C GLU A 421 -5.60 14.49 6.33
N GLU A 422 -5.36 15.79 6.08
CA GLU A 422 -6.41 16.67 5.56
C GLU A 422 -6.86 16.27 4.15
N CYS A 423 -5.89 15.89 3.28
CA CYS A 423 -6.21 15.35 1.96
C CYS A 423 -7.07 14.08 2.04
N VAL A 424 -6.71 13.16 2.95
CA VAL A 424 -7.51 11.94 3.17
C VAL A 424 -8.94 12.32 3.57
N ARG A 425 -9.09 13.20 4.57
CA ARG A 425 -10.42 13.64 5.00
C ARG A 425 -11.23 14.32 3.88
N LYS A 426 -10.57 15.15 3.06
CA LYS A 426 -11.24 15.78 1.91
C LYS A 426 -11.66 14.75 0.86
N THR A 427 -10.83 13.70 0.69
CA THR A 427 -11.17 12.60 -0.22
C THR A 427 -12.36 11.80 0.29
N ASP A 428 -12.40 11.54 1.61
CA ASP A 428 -13.55 10.87 2.23
C ASP A 428 -14.84 11.71 2.07
N THR A 429 -14.73 13.02 2.35
CA THR A 429 -15.87 13.94 2.15
C THR A 429 -16.33 13.96 0.69
N LEU A 430 -15.38 14.00 -0.26
CA LEU A 430 -15.69 13.93 -1.67
C LEU A 430 -16.37 12.61 -2.05
N SER A 431 -15.93 11.50 -1.42
CA SER A 431 -16.56 10.19 -1.62
C SER A 431 -18.02 10.19 -1.13
N GLU A 432 -18.26 10.78 0.05
CA GLU A 432 -19.62 10.94 0.58
C GLU A 432 -20.50 11.84 -0.34
N GLU A 433 -19.92 12.94 -0.83
CA GLU A 433 -20.64 13.83 -1.77
C GLU A 433 -20.97 13.14 -3.08
N ILE A 434 -20.02 12.35 -3.62
CA ILE A 434 -20.25 11.53 -4.81
C ILE A 434 -21.39 10.52 -4.57
N GLN A 435 -21.39 9.91 -3.38
CA GLN A 435 -22.43 8.96 -3.00
C GLN A 435 -23.81 9.64 -2.87
N ASN A 436 -23.81 10.87 -2.33
CA ASN A 436 -25.02 11.70 -2.30
C ASN A 436 -25.50 12.07 -3.71
N VAL A 437 -24.58 12.49 -4.58
CA VAL A 437 -24.90 12.80 -5.98
C VAL A 437 -25.47 11.55 -6.69
N SER A 438 -24.87 10.39 -6.45
CA SER A 438 -25.35 9.12 -6.99
C SER A 438 -26.76 8.79 -6.49
N SER A 439 -27.01 9.02 -5.20
CA SER A 439 -28.33 8.84 -4.60
C SER A 439 -29.38 9.80 -5.21
N ILE A 440 -28.99 11.07 -5.37
CA ILE A 440 -29.85 12.08 -6.01
C ILE A 440 -30.13 11.71 -7.48
N ALA A 441 -29.09 11.24 -8.19
CA ALA A 441 -29.26 10.79 -9.56
C ALA A 441 -30.26 9.63 -9.65
N GLY A 442 -30.20 8.66 -8.72
CA GLY A 442 -31.19 7.59 -8.63
C GLY A 442 -32.60 8.10 -8.29
N GLN A 443 -32.72 9.13 -7.47
CA GLN A 443 -34.00 9.76 -7.19
C GLN A 443 -34.54 10.49 -8.42
N VAL A 444 -33.68 11.18 -9.16
CA VAL A 444 -34.05 11.85 -10.43
C VAL A 444 -34.54 10.83 -11.45
N GLU A 445 -33.83 9.69 -11.55
CA GLU A 445 -34.25 8.60 -12.46
C GLU A 445 -35.63 8.04 -12.07
N GLY A 446 -35.86 7.89 -10.74
CA GLY A 446 -37.19 7.54 -10.21
C GLY A 446 -38.24 8.56 -10.57
N LEU A 447 -37.95 9.85 -10.44
CA LEU A 447 -38.86 10.94 -10.79
C LEU A 447 -39.12 11.00 -12.31
N VAL A 448 -38.09 10.76 -13.12
CA VAL A 448 -38.24 10.67 -14.59
C VAL A 448 -39.17 9.50 -14.96
N SER A 449 -38.96 8.34 -14.33
CA SER A 449 -39.83 7.17 -14.55
C SER A 449 -41.28 7.43 -14.11
N GLU A 450 -41.45 8.16 -13.00
CA GLU A 450 -42.79 8.55 -12.54
C GLU A 450 -43.44 9.58 -13.49
N ALA A 451 -42.63 10.52 -14.01
CA ALA A 451 -43.07 11.48 -15.01
C ALA A 451 -43.47 10.78 -16.34
N GLU A 452 -42.67 9.80 -16.78
CA GLU A 452 -43.01 9.00 -17.96
C GLU A 452 -44.31 8.23 -17.77
N ASN A 453 -44.52 7.65 -16.58
CA ASN A 453 -45.76 7.00 -16.23
C ASN A 453 -46.94 7.99 -16.23
N MET A 454 -46.73 9.20 -15.66
CA MET A 454 -47.78 10.24 -15.69
C MET A 454 -48.09 10.71 -17.13
N ILE A 455 -47.04 10.85 -17.94
CA ILE A 455 -47.22 11.20 -19.37
C ILE A 455 -47.96 10.09 -20.10
N SER A 456 -47.58 8.82 -19.85
CA SER A 456 -48.29 7.67 -20.44
C SER A 456 -49.75 7.64 -20.01
N HIS A 457 -50.00 7.86 -18.72
CA HIS A 457 -51.40 7.98 -18.22
C HIS A 457 -52.12 9.19 -18.80
N GLY A 458 -51.42 10.32 -18.94
CA GLY A 458 -51.96 11.53 -19.59
C GLY A 458 -52.31 11.27 -21.04
N MET A 459 -51.42 10.59 -21.77
CA MET A 459 -51.70 10.20 -23.17
C MET A 459 -52.90 9.26 -23.28
N GLN A 460 -53.01 8.31 -22.33
CA GLN A 460 -54.18 7.40 -22.31
C GLN A 460 -55.48 8.13 -21.99
N MET A 461 -55.42 9.12 -21.08
CA MET A 461 -56.59 10.01 -20.84
C MET A 461 -56.97 10.85 -22.07
N VAL A 462 -55.94 11.43 -22.73
CA VAL A 462 -56.17 12.21 -23.96
C VAL A 462 -56.74 11.32 -25.03
N GLN A 463 -56.23 10.10 -25.18
CA GLN A 463 -56.77 9.14 -26.12
C GLN A 463 -58.23 8.76 -25.80
N THR A 464 -58.52 8.53 -24.51
CA THR A 464 -59.91 8.26 -24.04
C THR A 464 -60.82 9.47 -24.22
N LEU A 465 -60.25 10.69 -24.04
CA LEU A 465 -61.01 11.93 -24.34
C LEU A 465 -61.30 12.04 -25.84
N GLY A 466 -60.28 11.72 -26.67
CA GLY A 466 -60.47 11.68 -28.13
C GLY A 466 -61.59 10.71 -28.58
N GLU A 467 -61.54 9.50 -27.98
CA GLU A 467 -62.63 8.50 -28.26
C GLU A 467 -63.96 8.96 -27.75
N ARG A 468 -64.04 9.63 -26.61
CA ARG A 468 -65.29 10.22 -26.09
C ARG A 468 -65.77 11.37 -26.96
N ALA A 469 -64.82 12.23 -27.40
CA ALA A 469 -65.17 13.33 -28.35
C ALA A 469 -65.72 12.81 -29.66
N THR A 470 -65.07 11.77 -30.22
CA THR A 470 -65.53 11.09 -31.45
C THR A 470 -66.90 10.49 -31.23
N LYS A 471 -67.10 9.85 -30.06
CA LYS A 471 -68.40 9.28 -29.71
C LYS A 471 -69.49 10.35 -29.52
N THR A 472 -69.13 11.52 -29.01
CA THR A 472 -70.03 12.67 -28.86
C THR A 472 -70.37 13.25 -30.24
N THR A 473 -69.35 13.34 -31.11
CA THR A 473 -69.55 13.77 -32.49
C THR A 473 -70.55 12.82 -33.26
N ASP A 474 -70.33 11.52 -33.07
CA ASP A 474 -71.23 10.50 -33.65
C ASP A 474 -72.67 10.60 -33.11
N VAL A 475 -72.80 10.88 -31.82
CA VAL A 475 -74.13 11.12 -31.22
C VAL A 475 -74.75 12.41 -31.74
N THR A 476 -73.96 13.46 -31.91
CA THR A 476 -74.42 14.75 -32.45
C THR A 476 -74.90 14.61 -33.92
N ILE A 477 -74.09 13.87 -34.69
CA ILE A 477 -74.48 13.57 -36.09
C ILE A 477 -75.77 12.72 -36.16
N LYS A 478 -75.92 11.77 -35.22
CA LYS A 478 -77.15 10.98 -35.13
C LYS A 478 -78.39 11.80 -34.71
N VAL A 479 -78.18 12.82 -33.88
CA VAL A 479 -79.25 13.75 -33.49
C VAL A 479 -79.62 14.67 -34.66
N GLU A 480 -78.60 15.17 -35.39
CA GLU A 480 -78.83 16.03 -36.57
C GLU A 480 -79.49 15.30 -37.70
N THR A 481 -79.38 13.97 -37.81
CA THR A 481 -80.06 13.15 -38.81
C THR A 481 -81.43 12.67 -38.35
N SER A 482 -81.89 13.03 -37.13
CA SER A 482 -83.17 12.59 -36.55
C SER A 482 -84.18 13.75 -36.36
N ILE A 483 -83.76 14.99 -36.76
CA ILE A 483 -84.62 16.15 -36.90
C ILE A 483 -84.91 16.35 -38.39
#